data_ac783e94d2e37986672bc5c92a262a58
#
_entry.id   ac783e94d2e37986672bc5c92a262a58
#
_cell.length_a   1.000
_cell.length_b   1.000
_cell.length_c   1.000
_cell.angle_alpha   90.00
_cell.angle_beta   90.00
_cell.angle_gamma   90.00
#
_symmetry.space_group_name_H-M   'P 1'
#
loop_
_entity.id
_entity.type
_entity.pdbx_description
1 polymer ?
#
loop_
_entity_poly.entity_id
_entity_poly.type
_entity_poly.pdbx_seq_one_letter_code
_entity_poly.pdbx_strand_id
1 'polypeptide(L)'
;MLGHIDYLNLLPFYQFLKKKNIKIKKGVPSEINKLFEKRKIDAAFISSIKSKNKKCFDVGIVAKKEVRSVLLCPGSGIDTESATSNILAKKLNLKGRVVIGDKAFKEKNCIDLANEWYKKYKLPFVFARFCVNKDYKKYEKLINEFLKSKQKIPYLTLKKYADNLGISYKEAKEYLDKIIYYKIGWREKKSLYKFLKGKI
;
A
#
# COMPACT_ATOMS: atom_id res chain seq x y z
N MET A 1 10.54 1.53 17.01
CA MET A 1 10.96 0.87 15.75
C MET A 1 9.82 0.95 14.74
N LEU A 2 10.10 1.32 13.46
CA LEU A 2 9.09 1.48 12.41
C LEU A 2 9.09 0.27 11.48
N GLY A 3 7.91 -0.30 11.19
CA GLY A 3 7.75 -1.35 10.19
C GLY A 3 7.65 -0.78 8.78
N HIS A 4 8.39 -1.36 7.83
CA HIS A 4 8.43 -0.93 6.45
C HIS A 4 8.19 -2.10 5.50
N ILE A 5 7.24 -1.93 4.59
CA ILE A 5 6.99 -2.88 3.51
C ILE A 5 7.93 -2.54 2.35
N ASP A 6 8.77 -3.49 1.95
CA ASP A 6 9.83 -3.27 0.96
C ASP A 6 9.30 -3.50 -0.47
N TYR A 7 8.27 -2.71 -0.87
CA TYR A 7 7.70 -2.68 -2.21
C TYR A 7 7.90 -1.32 -2.87
N LEU A 8 7.87 -1.30 -4.21
CA LEU A 8 8.02 -0.08 -5.01
C LEU A 8 7.11 1.06 -4.52
N ASN A 9 5.86 0.77 -4.15
CA ASN A 9 4.91 1.78 -3.68
C ASN A 9 5.32 2.51 -2.40
N LEU A 10 6.26 2.00 -1.62
CA LEU A 10 6.81 2.67 -0.44
C LEU A 10 8.28 3.10 -0.59
N LEU A 11 8.85 2.99 -1.80
CA LEU A 11 10.19 3.49 -2.07
C LEU A 11 10.34 5.00 -1.76
N PRO A 12 9.39 5.90 -2.09
CA PRO A 12 9.46 7.31 -1.68
C PRO A 12 9.54 7.48 -0.17
N PHE A 13 8.74 6.72 0.58
CA PHE A 13 8.79 6.77 2.05
C PHE A 13 10.10 6.22 2.60
N TYR A 14 10.63 5.16 2.02
CA TYR A 14 11.93 4.62 2.40
C TYR A 14 13.07 5.62 2.15
N GLN A 15 13.07 6.31 1.01
CA GLN A 15 14.05 7.36 0.73
C GLN A 15 13.96 8.53 1.72
N PHE A 16 12.74 8.89 2.14
CA PHE A 16 12.53 9.86 3.19
C PHE A 16 13.11 9.39 4.53
N LEU A 17 12.87 8.13 4.91
CA LEU A 17 13.34 7.56 6.17
C LEU A 17 14.86 7.43 6.25
N LYS A 18 15.57 7.25 5.13
CA LYS A 18 17.05 7.22 5.10
C LYS A 18 17.69 8.50 5.67
N LYS A 19 16.97 9.61 5.61
CA LYS A 19 17.41 10.92 6.14
C LYS A 19 17.02 11.11 7.62
N LYS A 20 16.46 10.10 8.25
CA LYS A 20 15.96 10.16 9.63
C LYS A 20 16.63 9.07 10.47
N ASN A 21 16.95 9.42 11.71
CA ASN A 21 17.50 8.44 12.66
C ASN A 21 16.38 7.59 13.27
N ILE A 22 15.83 6.65 12.47
CA ILE A 22 14.74 5.77 12.88
C ILE A 22 15.11 4.32 12.59
N LYS A 23 15.06 3.46 13.62
CA LYS A 23 15.21 2.02 13.43
C LYS A 23 14.05 1.47 12.61
N ILE A 24 14.36 0.78 11.51
CA ILE A 24 13.40 0.22 10.57
C ILE A 24 13.47 -1.32 10.61
N LYS A 25 12.30 -1.97 10.64
CA LYS A 25 12.15 -3.41 10.41
C LYS A 25 11.46 -3.59 9.05
N LYS A 26 12.17 -4.14 8.09
CA LYS A 26 11.62 -4.48 6.76
C LYS A 26 10.91 -5.82 6.78
N GLY A 27 9.94 -6.00 5.90
CA GLY A 27 9.23 -7.25 5.69
C GLY A 27 8.10 -7.12 4.67
N VAL A 28 7.45 -8.22 4.36
CA VAL A 28 6.24 -8.25 3.52
C VAL A 28 5.00 -7.81 4.33
N PRO A 29 3.88 -7.42 3.67
CA PRO A 29 2.70 -6.90 4.36
C PRO A 29 2.19 -7.80 5.50
N SER A 30 2.15 -9.12 5.31
CA SER A 30 1.68 -10.06 6.33
C SER A 30 2.57 -10.08 7.58
N GLU A 31 3.89 -10.00 7.40
CA GLU A 31 4.84 -9.95 8.50
C GLU A 31 4.73 -8.64 9.29
N ILE A 32 4.69 -7.51 8.58
CA ILE A 32 4.55 -6.18 9.18
C ILE A 32 3.22 -6.07 9.95
N ASN A 33 2.11 -6.58 9.39
CA ASN A 33 0.83 -6.65 10.09
C ASN A 33 0.93 -7.45 11.39
N LYS A 34 1.55 -8.64 11.37
CA LYS A 34 1.75 -9.50 12.55
C LYS A 34 2.61 -8.80 13.62
N LEU A 35 3.71 -8.15 13.22
CA LEU A 35 4.56 -7.41 14.14
C LEU A 35 3.82 -6.24 14.77
N PHE A 36 3.00 -5.52 14.00
CA PHE A 36 2.20 -4.42 14.48
C PHE A 36 1.11 -4.89 15.47
N GLU A 37 0.37 -5.96 15.14
CA GLU A 37 -0.65 -6.56 16.01
C GLU A 37 -0.06 -7.03 17.34
N LYS A 38 1.14 -7.63 17.31
CA LYS A 38 1.89 -8.06 18.51
C LYS A 38 2.61 -6.91 19.24
N ARG A 39 2.42 -5.65 18.81
CA ARG A 39 3.09 -4.46 19.36
C ARG A 39 4.63 -4.54 19.38
N LYS A 40 5.23 -5.32 18.48
CA LYS A 40 6.69 -5.44 18.32
C LYS A 40 7.29 -4.27 17.52
N ILE A 41 6.46 -3.49 16.83
CA ILE A 41 6.80 -2.25 16.13
C ILE A 41 5.85 -1.15 16.55
N ASP A 42 6.34 0.11 16.52
CA ASP A 42 5.64 1.26 17.05
C ASP A 42 4.68 1.85 16.04
N ALA A 43 5.03 1.81 14.76
CA ALA A 43 4.22 2.34 13.66
C ALA A 43 4.52 1.59 12.35
N ALA A 44 3.55 1.53 11.44
CA ALA A 44 3.73 0.98 10.10
C ALA A 44 2.58 1.36 9.17
N PHE A 45 2.80 1.22 7.85
CA PHE A 45 1.69 1.01 6.92
C PHE A 45 1.17 -0.41 7.12
N ILE A 46 -0.08 -0.55 7.56
CA ILE A 46 -0.74 -1.84 7.74
C ILE A 46 -1.94 -1.97 6.81
N SER A 47 -2.26 -3.17 6.41
CA SER A 47 -3.39 -3.46 5.52
C SER A 47 -4.68 -2.79 5.99
N SER A 48 -5.46 -2.20 5.08
CA SER A 48 -6.68 -1.46 5.43
C SER A 48 -7.64 -2.29 6.28
N ILE A 49 -7.81 -3.58 5.96
CA ILE A 49 -8.68 -4.45 6.75
C ILE A 49 -8.19 -4.63 8.19
N LYS A 50 -6.87 -4.65 8.41
CA LYS A 50 -6.22 -4.75 9.72
C LYS A 50 -6.19 -3.42 10.48
N SER A 51 -6.40 -2.31 9.78
CA SER A 51 -6.43 -0.97 10.36
C SER A 51 -7.75 -0.63 11.08
N LYS A 52 -8.78 -1.49 10.95
CA LYS A 52 -10.05 -1.31 11.66
C LYS A 52 -9.80 -1.25 13.16
N ASN A 53 -10.35 -0.22 13.83
CA ASN A 53 -10.19 0.04 15.26
C ASN A 53 -8.74 0.28 15.74
N LYS A 54 -7.82 0.62 14.82
CA LYS A 54 -6.46 1.04 15.16
C LYS A 54 -6.32 2.56 15.10
N LYS A 55 -5.39 3.11 15.85
CA LYS A 55 -5.04 4.53 15.80
C LYS A 55 -4.20 4.79 14.55
N CYS A 56 -4.78 5.43 13.55
CA CYS A 56 -4.13 5.66 12.26
C CYS A 56 -4.25 7.13 11.86
N PHE A 57 -3.30 7.59 11.05
CA PHE A 57 -3.32 8.91 10.43
C PHE A 57 -4.09 8.90 9.10
N ASP A 58 -4.38 10.10 8.59
CA ASP A 58 -4.96 10.29 7.26
C ASP A 58 -3.90 10.14 6.15
N VAL A 59 -3.13 9.08 6.27
CA VAL A 59 -2.05 8.69 5.35
C VAL A 59 -2.11 7.20 5.09
N GLY A 60 -1.97 6.83 3.82
CA GLY A 60 -2.08 5.44 3.38
C GLY A 60 -1.44 5.20 2.02
N ILE A 61 -1.54 3.99 1.53
CA ILE A 61 -1.22 3.63 0.14
C ILE A 61 -2.54 3.63 -0.61
N VAL A 62 -2.70 4.59 -1.51
CA VAL A 62 -3.96 4.85 -2.21
C VAL A 62 -3.76 4.76 -3.71
N ALA A 63 -4.69 4.10 -4.39
CA ALA A 63 -4.80 4.11 -5.85
C ALA A 63 -5.99 4.98 -6.28
N LYS A 64 -5.75 5.91 -7.21
CA LYS A 64 -6.79 6.83 -7.71
C LYS A 64 -7.84 6.10 -8.53
N LYS A 65 -7.40 5.24 -9.45
CA LYS A 65 -8.21 4.37 -10.32
C LYS A 65 -7.59 2.97 -10.36
N GLU A 66 -6.60 2.76 -11.21
CA GLU A 66 -5.80 1.55 -11.29
C GLU A 66 -4.68 1.54 -10.25
N VAL A 67 -4.13 0.37 -9.95
CA VAL A 67 -2.99 0.22 -9.04
C VAL A 67 -1.80 -0.50 -9.67
N ARG A 68 -2.01 -1.30 -10.70
CA ARG A 68 -1.01 -2.13 -11.42
C ARG A 68 -0.24 -3.15 -10.56
N SER A 69 -0.28 -3.01 -9.25
CA SER A 69 0.43 -3.87 -8.29
C SER A 69 -0.50 -4.68 -7.38
N VAL A 70 -1.80 -4.74 -7.70
CA VAL A 70 -2.78 -5.59 -7.00
C VAL A 70 -3.76 -6.12 -8.05
N LEU A 71 -3.53 -7.35 -8.44
CA LEU A 71 -4.17 -7.97 -9.59
C LEU A 71 -4.95 -9.22 -9.18
N LEU A 72 -5.96 -9.54 -9.98
CA LEU A 72 -6.65 -10.81 -9.97
C LEU A 72 -6.38 -11.52 -11.29
N CYS A 73 -5.65 -12.59 -11.24
CA CYS A 73 -5.20 -13.37 -12.39
C CYS A 73 -6.03 -14.65 -12.58
N PRO A 74 -6.01 -15.28 -13.76
CA PRO A 74 -6.59 -16.59 -13.94
C PRO A 74 -6.05 -17.64 -12.96
N GLY A 75 -6.87 -18.63 -12.62
CA GLY A 75 -6.55 -19.68 -11.65
C GLY A 75 -7.24 -19.49 -10.31
N SER A 76 -6.86 -20.27 -9.32
CA SER A 76 -7.40 -20.23 -7.96
C SER A 76 -6.28 -19.98 -6.94
N GLY A 77 -6.62 -19.34 -5.83
CA GLY A 77 -5.70 -19.11 -4.72
C GLY A 77 -5.85 -17.72 -4.07
N ILE A 78 -5.36 -17.64 -2.85
CA ILE A 78 -5.29 -16.40 -2.08
C ILE A 78 -3.83 -15.95 -1.99
N ASP A 79 -3.60 -14.65 -2.00
CA ASP A 79 -2.28 -14.12 -1.69
C ASP A 79 -2.08 -14.08 -0.17
N THR A 80 -1.09 -14.83 0.33
CA THR A 80 -0.80 -14.93 1.77
C THR A 80 -0.24 -13.66 2.38
N GLU A 81 0.21 -12.72 1.55
CA GLU A 81 0.78 -11.45 1.99
C GLU A 81 -0.28 -10.34 2.13
N SER A 82 -1.46 -10.47 1.49
CA SER A 82 -2.47 -9.41 1.47
C SER A 82 -3.86 -9.81 1.94
N ALA A 83 -4.15 -9.52 3.18
CA ALA A 83 -5.51 -9.63 3.71
C ALA A 83 -6.50 -8.66 3.01
N THR A 84 -6.09 -7.42 2.70
CA THR A 84 -6.95 -6.42 2.07
C THR A 84 -7.36 -6.83 0.66
N SER A 85 -6.42 -7.30 -0.16
CA SER A 85 -6.67 -7.58 -1.59
C SER A 85 -7.54 -8.83 -1.78
N ASN A 86 -7.35 -9.85 -0.94
CA ASN A 86 -8.22 -11.04 -0.95
C ASN A 86 -9.68 -10.67 -0.61
N ILE A 87 -9.88 -9.82 0.41
CA ILE A 87 -11.22 -9.35 0.79
C ILE A 87 -11.79 -8.42 -0.30
N LEU A 88 -10.97 -7.61 -0.95
CA LEU A 88 -11.40 -6.76 -2.06
C LEU A 88 -11.94 -7.58 -3.23
N ALA A 89 -11.22 -8.62 -3.67
CA ALA A 89 -11.69 -9.53 -4.71
C ALA A 89 -13.04 -10.16 -4.35
N LYS A 90 -13.16 -10.65 -3.10
CA LYS A 90 -14.41 -11.23 -2.58
C LYS A 90 -15.58 -10.24 -2.58
N LYS A 91 -15.37 -8.98 -2.13
CA LYS A 91 -16.40 -7.92 -2.13
C LYS A 91 -16.81 -7.45 -3.53
N LEU A 92 -15.94 -7.63 -4.50
CA LEU A 92 -16.23 -7.37 -5.90
C LEU A 92 -16.90 -8.57 -6.60
N ASN A 93 -17.08 -9.70 -5.89
CA ASN A 93 -17.58 -10.99 -6.43
C ASN A 93 -16.71 -11.50 -7.59
N LEU A 94 -15.41 -11.28 -7.52
CA LEU A 94 -14.47 -11.72 -8.53
C LEU A 94 -13.76 -13.00 -8.06
N LYS A 95 -13.61 -13.97 -8.95
CA LYS A 95 -12.92 -15.24 -8.71
C LYS A 95 -11.62 -15.27 -9.50
N GLY A 96 -10.53 -15.73 -8.86
CA GLY A 96 -9.21 -15.80 -9.47
C GLY A 96 -8.12 -15.85 -8.40
N ARG A 97 -6.88 -15.87 -8.84
CA ARG A 97 -5.69 -15.83 -8.00
C ARG A 97 -5.28 -14.37 -7.76
N VAL A 98 -5.32 -13.92 -6.50
CA VAL A 98 -4.84 -12.57 -6.13
C VAL A 98 -3.31 -12.55 -6.16
N VAL A 99 -2.73 -11.51 -6.75
CA VAL A 99 -1.29 -11.26 -6.77
C VAL A 99 -1.03 -9.81 -6.38
N ILE A 100 -0.11 -9.57 -5.44
CA ILE A 100 0.17 -8.22 -4.94
C ILE A 100 1.65 -7.87 -4.96
N GLY A 101 1.91 -6.56 -4.83
CA GLY A 101 3.25 -6.00 -4.70
C GLY A 101 4.07 -6.16 -5.96
N ASP A 102 5.36 -6.28 -5.76
CA ASP A 102 6.33 -6.23 -6.84
C ASP A 102 6.18 -7.40 -7.84
N LYS A 103 5.74 -8.56 -7.38
CA LYS A 103 5.47 -9.73 -8.26
C LYS A 103 4.32 -9.49 -9.25
N ALA A 104 3.38 -8.59 -8.94
CA ALA A 104 2.25 -8.29 -9.83
C ALA A 104 2.68 -7.65 -11.16
N PHE A 105 3.80 -6.93 -11.19
CA PHE A 105 4.30 -6.32 -12.43
C PHE A 105 4.72 -7.33 -13.50
N LYS A 106 4.96 -8.59 -13.14
CA LYS A 106 5.31 -9.67 -14.06
C LYS A 106 4.10 -10.43 -14.60
N GLU A 107 2.93 -10.20 -14.05
CA GLU A 107 1.70 -10.88 -14.44
C GLU A 107 1.07 -10.25 -15.69
N LYS A 108 0.45 -11.10 -16.53
CA LYS A 108 -0.26 -10.70 -17.75
C LYS A 108 -1.70 -11.20 -17.71
N ASN A 109 -2.57 -10.56 -18.47
CA ASN A 109 -3.98 -10.97 -18.62
C ASN A 109 -4.74 -11.02 -17.28
N CYS A 110 -4.44 -10.08 -16.38
CA CYS A 110 -5.06 -10.00 -15.05
C CYS A 110 -5.96 -8.77 -14.95
N ILE A 111 -6.90 -8.81 -14.02
CA ILE A 111 -7.82 -7.73 -13.70
C ILE A 111 -7.20 -6.86 -12.59
N ASP A 112 -7.16 -5.56 -12.76
CA ASP A 112 -6.72 -4.62 -11.72
C ASP A 112 -7.85 -4.39 -10.71
N LEU A 113 -7.63 -4.81 -9.46
CA LEU A 113 -8.67 -4.76 -8.42
C LEU A 113 -9.06 -3.33 -8.00
N ALA A 114 -8.14 -2.36 -8.06
CA ALA A 114 -8.47 -0.98 -7.77
C ALA A 114 -9.33 -0.37 -8.89
N ASN A 115 -9.06 -0.73 -10.14
CA ASN A 115 -9.84 -0.29 -11.28
C ASN A 115 -11.29 -0.84 -11.22
N GLU A 116 -11.47 -2.11 -10.84
CA GLU A 116 -12.80 -2.70 -10.65
C GLU A 116 -13.57 -2.02 -9.50
N TRP A 117 -12.86 -1.71 -8.39
CA TRP A 117 -13.45 -0.89 -7.32
C TRP A 117 -13.89 0.49 -7.82
N TYR A 118 -13.02 1.15 -8.60
CA TYR A 118 -13.32 2.46 -9.16
C TYR A 118 -14.49 2.41 -10.17
N LYS A 119 -14.55 1.40 -11.03
CA LYS A 119 -15.68 1.21 -11.95
C LYS A 119 -17.01 1.11 -11.19
N LYS A 120 -17.03 0.34 -10.08
CA LYS A 120 -18.23 0.09 -9.29
C LYS A 120 -18.66 1.27 -8.43
N TYR A 121 -17.70 1.96 -7.79
CA TYR A 121 -18.02 2.95 -6.74
C TYR A 121 -17.59 4.37 -7.07
N LYS A 122 -16.83 4.61 -8.13
CA LYS A 122 -16.22 5.90 -8.52
C LYS A 122 -15.38 6.54 -7.40
N LEU A 123 -14.79 5.71 -6.55
CA LEU A 123 -13.97 6.09 -5.42
C LEU A 123 -12.56 5.51 -5.55
N PRO A 124 -11.52 6.23 -5.07
CA PRO A 124 -10.17 5.67 -4.97
C PRO A 124 -10.15 4.50 -3.98
N PHE A 125 -9.15 3.62 -4.04
CA PHE A 125 -9.04 2.52 -3.10
C PHE A 125 -7.84 2.67 -2.17
N VAL A 126 -8.05 2.44 -0.87
CA VAL A 126 -7.02 2.53 0.17
C VAL A 126 -6.57 1.12 0.53
N PHE A 127 -5.34 0.75 0.16
CA PHE A 127 -4.79 -0.58 0.41
C PHE A 127 -4.18 -0.74 1.79
N ALA A 128 -3.55 0.31 2.30
CA ALA A 128 -2.94 0.34 3.61
C ALA A 128 -3.09 1.71 4.26
N ARG A 129 -3.01 1.78 5.60
CA ARG A 129 -3.02 3.01 6.38
C ARG A 129 -1.79 3.06 7.28
N PHE A 130 -1.24 4.25 7.48
CA PHE A 130 -0.19 4.46 8.46
C PHE A 130 -0.78 4.52 9.86
N CYS A 131 -0.49 3.51 10.67
CA CYS A 131 -1.05 3.36 12.01
C CYS A 131 0.06 3.29 13.07
N VAL A 132 -0.30 3.60 14.32
CA VAL A 132 0.66 3.67 15.43
C VAL A 132 0.16 2.90 16.66
N ASN A 133 1.10 2.23 17.33
CA ASN A 133 0.91 1.58 18.62
C ASN A 133 1.36 2.47 19.80
N LYS A 134 2.41 3.30 19.58
CA LYS A 134 2.95 4.23 20.59
C LYS A 134 3.65 5.42 19.94
N ASP A 135 4.03 6.41 20.76
CA ASP A 135 4.75 7.61 20.32
C ASP A 135 3.99 8.42 19.24
N TYR A 136 2.66 8.58 19.42
CA TYR A 136 1.78 9.22 18.43
C TYR A 136 2.34 10.54 17.89
N LYS A 137 2.72 11.49 18.79
CA LYS A 137 3.23 12.81 18.40
C LYS A 137 4.48 12.73 17.51
N LYS A 138 5.40 11.80 17.84
CA LYS A 138 6.60 11.55 17.04
C LYS A 138 6.25 11.12 15.62
N TYR A 139 5.35 10.16 15.48
CA TYR A 139 4.97 9.64 14.16
C TYR A 139 4.04 10.57 13.39
N GLU A 140 3.23 11.38 14.09
CA GLU A 140 2.46 12.47 13.48
C GLU A 140 3.38 13.50 12.81
N LYS A 141 4.40 13.97 13.52
CA LYS A 141 5.41 14.88 12.97
C LYS A 141 6.09 14.25 11.75
N LEU A 142 6.56 13.01 11.87
CA LEU A 142 7.23 12.27 10.81
C LEU A 142 6.39 12.19 9.54
N ILE A 143 5.11 11.79 9.67
CA ILE A 143 4.26 11.56 8.51
C ILE A 143 3.80 12.88 7.87
N ASN A 144 3.62 13.93 8.65
CA ASN A 144 3.32 15.25 8.14
C ASN A 144 4.51 15.85 7.37
N GLU A 145 5.74 15.63 7.83
CA GLU A 145 6.95 16.01 7.10
C GLU A 145 7.06 15.22 5.78
N PHE A 146 6.76 13.92 5.81
CA PHE A 146 6.75 13.10 4.59
C PHE A 146 5.77 13.63 3.55
N LEU A 147 4.52 13.92 3.95
CA LEU A 147 3.49 14.43 3.02
C LEU A 147 3.83 15.80 2.41
N LYS A 148 4.56 16.65 3.17
CA LYS A 148 5.00 17.97 2.69
C LYS A 148 6.23 17.87 1.77
N SER A 149 7.00 16.81 1.89
CA SER A 149 8.26 16.65 1.18
C SER A 149 8.04 15.98 -0.18
N LYS A 150 8.60 16.59 -1.25
CA LYS A 150 8.72 15.93 -2.54
C LYS A 150 9.97 15.03 -2.51
N GLN A 151 9.76 13.71 -2.45
CA GLN A 151 10.89 12.78 -2.44
C GLN A 151 11.44 12.60 -3.85
N LYS A 152 12.63 13.12 -4.10
CA LYS A 152 13.39 12.81 -5.32
C LYS A 152 14.07 11.46 -5.11
N ILE A 153 13.66 10.47 -5.88
CA ILE A 153 14.33 9.16 -5.92
C ILE A 153 15.49 9.26 -6.93
N PRO A 154 16.74 8.96 -6.51
CA PRO A 154 17.86 8.97 -7.45
C PRO A 154 17.60 8.03 -8.63
N TYR A 155 18.01 8.45 -9.84
CA TYR A 155 17.81 7.70 -11.08
C TYR A 155 18.29 6.25 -10.96
N LEU A 156 19.52 6.03 -10.52
CA LEU A 156 20.10 4.68 -10.38
C LEU A 156 19.32 3.82 -9.39
N THR A 157 18.79 4.41 -8.31
CA THR A 157 17.96 3.68 -7.35
C THR A 157 16.66 3.21 -7.98
N LEU A 158 15.93 4.10 -8.67
CA LEU A 158 14.66 3.74 -9.29
C LEU A 158 14.86 2.79 -10.47
N LYS A 159 15.95 3.00 -11.26
CA LYS A 159 16.31 2.09 -12.37
C LYS A 159 16.58 0.68 -11.85
N LYS A 160 17.39 0.53 -10.80
CA LYS A 160 17.65 -0.79 -10.18
C LYS A 160 16.37 -1.47 -9.70
N TYR A 161 15.45 -0.71 -9.09
CA TYR A 161 14.15 -1.26 -8.71
C TYR A 161 13.35 -1.70 -9.93
N ALA A 162 13.26 -0.87 -10.97
CA ALA A 162 12.54 -1.18 -12.20
C ALA A 162 13.08 -2.45 -12.87
N ASP A 163 14.40 -2.55 -13.01
CA ASP A 163 15.08 -3.72 -13.61
C ASP A 163 14.74 -5.02 -12.83
N ASN A 164 14.75 -4.98 -11.50
CA ASN A 164 14.38 -6.12 -10.65
C ASN A 164 12.90 -6.55 -10.82
N LEU A 165 12.02 -5.59 -11.13
CA LEU A 165 10.60 -5.83 -11.37
C LEU A 165 10.30 -6.27 -12.81
N GLY A 166 11.26 -6.14 -13.72
CA GLY A 166 11.06 -6.41 -15.15
C GLY A 166 10.24 -5.34 -15.87
N ILE A 167 10.26 -4.10 -15.36
CA ILE A 167 9.58 -2.94 -15.96
C ILE A 167 10.59 -1.85 -16.34
N SER A 168 10.19 -0.95 -17.22
CA SER A 168 11.03 0.19 -17.59
C SER A 168 11.10 1.22 -16.45
N TYR A 169 12.17 2.02 -16.45
CA TYR A 169 12.28 3.19 -15.57
C TYR A 169 11.07 4.13 -15.71
N LYS A 170 10.58 4.34 -16.94
CA LYS A 170 9.43 5.19 -17.23
C LYS A 170 8.16 4.68 -16.56
N GLU A 171 7.90 3.38 -16.61
CA GLU A 171 6.75 2.74 -15.95
C GLU A 171 6.86 2.84 -14.42
N ALA A 172 8.04 2.56 -13.85
CA ALA A 172 8.25 2.71 -12.41
C ALA A 172 8.05 4.15 -11.94
N LYS A 173 8.54 5.12 -12.72
CA LYS A 173 8.35 6.55 -12.43
C LYS A 173 6.89 6.97 -12.54
N GLU A 174 6.20 6.55 -13.62
CA GLU A 174 4.78 6.83 -13.79
C GLU A 174 3.93 6.23 -12.65
N TYR A 175 4.24 5.01 -12.23
CA TYR A 175 3.59 4.36 -11.12
C TYR A 175 3.66 5.19 -9.84
N LEU A 176 4.85 5.70 -9.50
CA LEU A 176 5.06 6.50 -8.29
C LEU A 176 4.50 7.92 -8.37
N ASP A 177 4.52 8.52 -9.57
CA ASP A 177 4.13 9.93 -9.76
C ASP A 177 2.61 10.10 -10.01
N LYS A 178 1.94 9.10 -10.63
CA LYS A 178 0.56 9.25 -11.14
C LYS A 178 -0.43 8.21 -10.63
N ILE A 179 0.03 6.98 -10.36
CA ILE A 179 -0.86 5.85 -10.06
C ILE A 179 -1.18 5.79 -8.57
N ILE A 180 -0.17 5.91 -7.71
CA ILE A 180 -0.34 5.87 -6.27
C ILE A 180 -0.13 7.24 -5.62
N TYR A 181 -0.73 7.43 -4.45
CA TYR A 181 -0.50 8.58 -3.57
C TYR A 181 -0.77 8.21 -2.11
N TYR A 182 -0.46 9.15 -1.18
CA TYR A 182 -0.45 8.79 0.24
C TYR A 182 -1.48 9.54 1.09
N LYS A 183 -1.96 10.70 0.66
CA LYS A 183 -2.91 11.51 1.43
C LYS A 183 -4.31 10.90 1.39
N ILE A 184 -4.92 10.70 2.55
CA ILE A 184 -6.31 10.27 2.71
C ILE A 184 -7.18 11.49 2.96
N GLY A 185 -8.03 11.84 1.99
CA GLY A 185 -9.03 12.88 2.11
C GLY A 185 -10.43 12.31 2.34
N TRP A 186 -11.47 13.10 2.09
CA TRP A 186 -12.85 12.68 2.31
C TRP A 186 -13.28 11.53 1.38
N ARG A 187 -12.82 11.51 0.12
CA ARG A 187 -13.15 10.45 -0.85
C ARG A 187 -12.55 9.11 -0.43
N GLU A 188 -11.31 9.13 0.02
CA GLU A 188 -10.59 7.97 0.53
C GLU A 188 -11.23 7.44 1.81
N LYS A 189 -11.63 8.33 2.73
CA LYS A 189 -12.39 7.98 3.94
C LYS A 189 -13.72 7.33 3.60
N LYS A 190 -14.47 7.89 2.63
CA LYS A 190 -15.72 7.31 2.14
C LYS A 190 -15.50 5.92 1.54
N SER A 191 -14.45 5.75 0.75
CA SER A 191 -14.06 4.46 0.17
C SER A 191 -13.69 3.44 1.25
N LEU A 192 -12.83 3.84 2.19
CA LEU A 192 -12.39 3.01 3.31
C LEU A 192 -13.58 2.57 4.17
N TYR A 193 -14.50 3.49 4.50
CA TYR A 193 -15.72 3.17 5.22
C TYR A 193 -16.57 2.11 4.49
N LYS A 194 -16.81 2.33 3.18
CA LYS A 194 -17.55 1.38 2.35
C LYS A 194 -16.88 0.00 2.32
N PHE A 195 -15.55 -0.03 2.23
CA PHE A 195 -14.78 -1.27 2.25
C PHE A 195 -14.83 -1.96 3.62
N LEU A 196 -14.70 -1.24 4.74
CA LEU A 196 -14.63 -1.82 6.09
C LEU A 196 -15.97 -2.20 6.69
N LYS A 197 -17.07 -1.53 6.31
CA LYS A 197 -18.42 -1.80 6.85
C LYS A 197 -19.23 -2.82 6.04
N GLY A 198 -19.00 -2.96 4.75
CA GLY A 198 -19.77 -3.93 3.96
C GLY A 198 -19.59 -5.35 4.50
N LYS A 199 -20.70 -6.10 4.69
CA LYS A 199 -20.65 -7.54 5.03
C LYS A 199 -19.79 -8.28 4.00
N ILE A 200 -19.00 -9.23 4.47
CA ILE A 200 -18.17 -10.11 3.64
C ILE A 200 -19.05 -11.25 3.13
#